data_6ffcdc63297732f338d6cda895872125
#
_entry.id   6ffcdc63297732f338d6cda895872125
#
_cell.length_a   1.000
_cell.length_b   1.000
_cell.length_c   1.000
_cell.angle_alpha   90.00
_cell.angle_beta   90.00
_cell.angle_gamma   90.00
#
_symmetry.space_group_name_H-M   'P 1'
#
loop_
_entity.id
_entity.type
_entity.pdbx_description
1 polymer ?
#
loop_
_entity_poly.entity_id
_entity_poly.type
_entity_poly.pdbx_seq_one_letter_code
_entity_poly.pdbx_strand_id
1 'polypeptide(L)'
;MMALAAAFFYAASLLISAQLCRRNEASGVTLWVIFGAAAGTLPFASSESILLPTSAGALAYLSAYGLLTYGSYALYNSTLSKLPTTMVAISGYGQPIIASSLAAIFLNEIPSWTSFLGALIIVSGLVLATKA
;
A
#
# COMPACT_ATOMS: atom_id res chain seq x y z
N MET A 1 12.96 1.16 -15.63
CA MET A 1 13.87 0.53 -14.67
C MET A 1 13.51 0.80 -13.20
N MET A 2 13.13 2.02 -12.82
CA MET A 2 12.73 2.34 -11.42
C MET A 2 11.54 1.50 -10.91
N ALA A 3 10.53 1.23 -11.74
CA ALA A 3 9.37 0.42 -11.35
C ALA A 3 9.72 -1.03 -10.99
N LEU A 4 10.66 -1.64 -11.69
CA LEU A 4 11.13 -3.00 -11.39
C LEU A 4 11.91 -3.06 -10.07
N ALA A 5 12.75 -2.05 -9.82
CA ALA A 5 13.44 -1.94 -8.55
C ALA A 5 12.45 -1.76 -7.39
N ALA A 6 11.46 -0.88 -7.55
CA ALA A 6 10.40 -0.68 -6.56
C ALA A 6 9.61 -1.97 -6.29
N ALA A 7 9.26 -2.74 -7.33
CA ALA A 7 8.57 -4.02 -7.20
C ALA A 7 9.42 -5.05 -6.42
N PHE A 8 10.72 -5.11 -6.70
CA PHE A 8 11.65 -5.98 -5.99
C PHE A 8 11.73 -5.64 -4.49
N PHE A 9 11.93 -4.36 -4.17
CA PHE A 9 11.97 -3.91 -2.78
C PHE A 9 10.64 -4.12 -2.06
N TYR A 10 9.51 -3.91 -2.76
CA TYR A 10 8.19 -4.20 -2.21
C TYR A 10 8.03 -5.69 -1.88
N ALA A 11 8.41 -6.58 -2.79
CA ALA A 11 8.34 -8.02 -2.55
C ALA A 11 9.25 -8.45 -1.38
N ALA A 12 10.46 -7.92 -1.30
CA ALA A 12 11.37 -8.18 -0.19
C ALA A 12 10.80 -7.70 1.14
N SER A 13 10.25 -6.48 1.18
CA SER A 13 9.62 -5.91 2.38
C SER A 13 8.41 -6.73 2.85
N LEU A 14 7.61 -7.24 1.90
CA LEU A 14 6.47 -8.09 2.19
C LEU A 14 6.89 -9.40 2.90
N LEU A 15 7.92 -10.07 2.39
CA LEU A 15 8.43 -11.31 2.97
C LEU A 15 9.01 -11.09 4.37
N ILE A 16 9.77 -10.01 4.56
CA ILE A 16 10.34 -9.64 5.86
C ILE A 16 9.22 -9.31 6.85
N SER A 17 8.24 -8.49 6.45
CA SER A 17 7.10 -8.13 7.28
C SER A 17 6.28 -9.35 7.68
N ALA A 18 6.07 -10.30 6.76
CA ALA A 18 5.35 -11.54 7.06
C ALA A 18 6.05 -12.38 8.12
N GLN A 19 7.38 -12.49 8.06
CA GLN A 19 8.16 -13.22 9.09
C GLN A 19 8.11 -12.50 10.45
N LEU A 20 8.23 -11.17 10.46
CA LEU A 20 8.20 -10.37 11.67
C LEU A 20 6.81 -10.42 12.34
N CYS A 21 5.73 -10.31 11.57
CA CYS A 21 4.37 -10.34 12.07
C CYS A 21 3.95 -11.70 12.64
N ARG A 22 4.63 -12.78 12.24
CA ARG A 22 4.41 -14.12 12.84
C ARG A 22 5.12 -14.31 14.18
N ARG A 23 6.14 -13.50 14.47
CA ARG A 23 6.96 -13.59 15.68
C ARG A 23 6.68 -12.48 16.69
N ASN A 24 6.09 -11.38 16.25
CA ASN A 24 5.85 -10.17 17.03
C ASN A 24 4.43 -9.69 16.81
N GLU A 25 3.97 -8.79 17.68
CA GLU A 25 2.69 -8.12 17.47
C GLU A 25 2.68 -7.30 16.18
N ALA A 26 1.63 -7.48 15.38
CA ALA A 26 1.47 -6.80 14.09
C ALA A 26 1.46 -5.26 14.24
N SER A 27 0.93 -4.73 15.33
CA SER A 27 0.93 -3.30 15.67
C SER A 27 2.35 -2.74 15.82
N GLY A 28 3.21 -3.45 16.56
CA GLY A 28 4.60 -3.08 16.75
C GLY A 28 5.39 -3.11 15.43
N VAL A 29 5.21 -4.17 14.62
CA VAL A 29 5.83 -4.26 13.30
C VAL A 29 5.38 -3.10 12.41
N THR A 30 4.10 -2.74 12.44
CA THR A 30 3.56 -1.60 11.68
C THR A 30 4.24 -0.29 12.04
N LEU A 31 4.41 -0.02 13.34
CA LEU A 31 5.09 1.20 13.79
C LEU A 31 6.54 1.26 13.28
N TRP A 32 7.27 0.16 13.36
CA TRP A 32 8.65 0.10 12.86
C TRP A 32 8.75 0.27 11.35
N VAL A 33 7.81 -0.30 10.58
CA VAL A 33 7.74 -0.13 9.12
C VAL A 33 7.50 1.33 8.75
N ILE A 34 6.51 1.99 9.40
CA ILE A 34 6.19 3.40 9.13
C ILE A 34 7.37 4.30 9.55
N PHE A 35 7.97 4.04 10.71
CA PHE A 35 9.12 4.81 11.18
C PHE A 35 10.34 4.66 10.25
N GLY A 36 10.60 3.43 9.82
CA GLY A 36 11.65 3.15 8.84
C GLY A 36 11.43 3.82 7.49
N ALA A 37 10.18 3.83 7.00
CA ALA A 37 9.81 4.53 5.77
C ALA A 37 10.01 6.04 5.93
N ALA A 38 9.57 6.64 7.04
CA ALA A 38 9.76 8.05 7.33
C ALA A 38 11.26 8.41 7.42
N ALA A 39 12.05 7.62 8.13
CA ALA A 39 13.50 7.83 8.23
C ALA A 39 14.20 7.68 6.88
N GLY A 40 13.78 6.72 6.04
CA GLY A 40 14.33 6.51 4.71
C GLY A 40 14.01 7.62 3.71
N THR A 41 12.92 8.38 3.92
CA THR A 41 12.55 9.52 3.06
C THR A 41 13.23 10.82 3.47
N LEU A 42 13.71 10.95 4.71
CA LEU A 42 14.34 12.18 5.22
C LEU A 42 15.50 12.71 4.35
N PRO A 43 16.44 11.88 3.84
CA PRO A 43 17.53 12.38 3.00
C PRO A 43 17.04 13.02 1.70
N PHE A 44 15.93 12.52 1.16
CA PHE A 44 15.33 13.04 -0.06
C PHE A 44 14.50 14.30 0.18
N ALA A 45 13.89 14.40 1.36
CA ALA A 45 13.11 15.58 1.77
C ALA A 45 13.98 16.81 2.04
N SER A 46 15.26 16.64 2.40
CA SER A 46 16.19 17.75 2.65
C SER A 46 16.60 18.50 1.39
N SER A 47 16.41 17.94 0.20
CA SER A 47 16.72 18.59 -1.08
C SER A 47 15.60 19.51 -1.59
N GLU A 48 14.41 19.45 -0.99
CA GLU A 48 13.28 20.31 -1.34
C GLU A 48 12.83 21.15 -0.15
N SER A 49 12.24 22.32 -0.41
CA SER A 49 11.67 23.16 0.63
C SER A 49 10.48 22.42 1.28
N ILE A 50 10.69 21.85 2.45
CA ILE A 50 9.62 21.24 3.22
C ILE A 50 8.69 22.35 3.69
N LEU A 51 7.61 22.57 2.96
CA LEU A 51 6.53 23.46 3.39
C LEU A 51 5.74 22.75 4.50
N LEU A 52 6.04 23.08 5.73
CA LEU A 52 5.23 22.61 6.84
C LEU A 52 3.83 23.23 6.74
N PRO A 53 2.77 22.43 6.90
CA PRO A 53 1.41 22.92 6.84
C PRO A 53 1.18 23.90 8.00
N THR A 54 0.89 25.15 7.67
CA THR A 54 0.64 26.21 8.66
C THR A 54 -0.84 26.40 9.00
N SER A 55 -1.74 25.83 8.18
CA SER A 55 -3.18 25.92 8.43
C SER A 55 -3.70 24.75 9.27
N ALA A 56 -4.63 25.03 10.18
CA ALA A 56 -5.29 24.01 11.00
C ALA A 56 -5.98 22.92 10.15
N GLY A 57 -6.54 23.32 9.01
CA GLY A 57 -7.14 22.39 8.06
C GLY A 57 -6.13 21.39 7.46
N ALA A 58 -4.97 21.88 7.03
CA ALA A 58 -3.93 21.02 6.49
C ALA A 58 -3.38 20.05 7.55
N LEU A 59 -3.23 20.49 8.80
CA LEU A 59 -2.85 19.62 9.91
C LEU A 59 -3.89 18.55 10.19
N ALA A 60 -5.19 18.90 10.15
CA ALA A 60 -6.27 17.93 10.31
C ALA A 60 -6.27 16.87 9.20
N TYR A 61 -6.08 17.27 7.92
CA TYR A 61 -5.96 16.34 6.80
C TYR A 61 -4.75 15.41 6.95
N LEU A 62 -3.59 15.93 7.30
CA LEU A 62 -2.39 15.12 7.51
C LEU A 62 -2.56 14.13 8.67
N SER A 63 -3.17 14.57 9.77
CA SER A 63 -3.44 13.69 10.91
C SER A 63 -4.42 12.57 10.53
N ALA A 64 -5.50 12.90 9.83
CA ALA A 64 -6.47 11.92 9.34
C ALA A 64 -5.82 10.93 8.36
N TYR A 65 -5.00 11.43 7.42
CA TYR A 65 -4.26 10.59 6.49
C TYR A 65 -3.29 9.66 7.21
N GLY A 66 -2.55 10.17 8.19
CA GLY A 66 -1.62 9.35 8.99
C GLY A 66 -2.34 8.25 9.76
N LEU A 67 -3.47 8.56 10.39
CA LEU A 67 -4.30 7.58 11.12
C LEU A 67 -4.86 6.50 10.18
N LEU A 68 -5.39 6.89 9.03
CA LEU A 68 -5.90 5.95 8.03
C LEU A 68 -4.79 5.06 7.46
N THR A 69 -3.62 5.64 7.20
CA THR A 69 -2.45 4.90 6.73
C THR A 69 -2.00 3.89 7.78
N TYR A 70 -1.84 4.31 9.04
CA TYR A 70 -1.49 3.40 10.12
C TYR A 70 -2.52 2.27 10.26
N GLY A 71 -3.81 2.60 10.29
CA GLY A 71 -4.89 1.62 10.40
C GLY A 71 -4.86 0.59 9.27
N SER A 72 -4.67 1.05 8.03
CA SER A 72 -4.57 0.18 6.86
C SER A 72 -3.38 -0.77 6.95
N TYR A 73 -2.20 -0.26 7.32
CA TYR A 73 -1.01 -1.09 7.50
C TYR A 73 -1.13 -2.04 8.69
N ALA A 74 -1.75 -1.63 9.79
CA ALA A 74 -1.99 -2.49 10.94
C ALA A 74 -2.92 -3.66 10.59
N LEU A 75 -4.00 -3.41 9.86
CA LEU A 75 -4.89 -4.44 9.33
C LEU A 75 -4.16 -5.38 8.37
N TYR A 76 -3.38 -4.82 7.46
CA TYR A 76 -2.58 -5.60 6.52
C TYR A 76 -1.58 -6.51 7.22
N ASN A 77 -0.82 -5.99 8.16
CA ASN A 77 0.16 -6.76 8.94
C ASN A 77 -0.51 -7.79 9.86
N SER A 78 -1.69 -7.48 10.43
CA SER A 78 -2.46 -8.46 11.19
C SER A 78 -2.96 -9.62 10.32
N THR A 79 -3.25 -9.35 9.05
CA THR A 79 -3.61 -10.37 8.07
C THR A 79 -2.41 -11.24 7.71
N LEU A 80 -1.22 -10.63 7.52
CA LEU A 80 0.04 -11.35 7.26
C LEU A 80 0.44 -12.29 8.41
N SER A 81 0.07 -11.99 9.65
CA SER A 81 0.34 -12.86 10.80
C SER A 81 -0.52 -14.13 10.79
N LYS A 82 -1.70 -14.09 10.17
CA LYS A 82 -2.71 -15.15 10.25
C LYS A 82 -2.85 -15.95 8.95
N LEU A 83 -2.59 -15.34 7.79
CA LEU A 83 -2.79 -15.94 6.48
C LEU A 83 -1.47 -16.20 5.76
N PRO A 84 -1.45 -17.14 4.79
CA PRO A 84 -0.32 -17.31 3.89
C PRO A 84 0.00 -16.01 3.15
N THR A 85 1.27 -15.67 3.06
CA THR A 85 1.75 -14.43 2.42
C THR A 85 1.26 -14.31 0.97
N THR A 86 1.15 -15.45 0.27
CA THR A 86 0.62 -15.50 -1.10
C THR A 86 -0.82 -15.01 -1.18
N MET A 87 -1.69 -15.43 -0.26
CA MET A 87 -3.09 -14.97 -0.23
C MET A 87 -3.19 -13.47 0.03
N VAL A 88 -2.35 -12.95 0.93
CA VAL A 88 -2.33 -11.51 1.22
C VAL A 88 -1.80 -10.73 0.02
N ALA A 89 -0.75 -11.21 -0.66
CA ALA A 89 -0.24 -10.60 -1.87
C ALA A 89 -1.30 -10.57 -3.00
N ILE A 90 -2.02 -11.68 -3.18
CA ILE A 90 -3.08 -11.80 -4.18
C ILE A 90 -4.20 -10.78 -3.92
N SER A 91 -4.62 -10.58 -2.68
CA SER A 91 -5.66 -9.60 -2.35
C SER A 91 -5.28 -8.17 -2.73
N GLY A 92 -3.99 -7.84 -2.72
CA GLY A 92 -3.46 -6.55 -3.15
C GLY A 92 -3.72 -6.23 -4.62
N TYR A 93 -3.86 -7.23 -5.46
CA TYR A 93 -4.18 -7.00 -6.88
C TYR A 93 -5.61 -6.48 -7.12
N GLY A 94 -6.50 -6.57 -6.14
CA GLY A 94 -7.82 -5.93 -6.18
C GLY A 94 -7.78 -4.41 -6.01
N GLN A 95 -6.71 -3.85 -5.45
CA GLN A 95 -6.59 -2.42 -5.16
C GLN A 95 -6.75 -1.53 -6.41
N PRO A 96 -6.09 -1.81 -7.56
CA PRO A 96 -6.26 -0.98 -8.75
C PRO A 96 -7.69 -0.93 -9.27
N ILE A 97 -8.43 -2.03 -9.12
CA ILE A 97 -9.83 -2.12 -9.57
C ILE A 97 -10.71 -1.24 -8.68
N ILE A 98 -10.55 -1.36 -7.36
CA ILE A 98 -11.28 -0.54 -6.39
C ILE A 98 -10.93 0.94 -6.58
N ALA A 99 -9.64 1.27 -6.73
CA ALA A 99 -9.19 2.64 -6.93
C ALA A 99 -9.78 3.25 -8.22
N SER A 100 -9.76 2.52 -9.34
CA SER A 100 -10.35 2.97 -10.60
C SER A 100 -11.86 3.15 -10.51
N SER A 101 -12.55 2.26 -9.79
CA SER A 101 -13.99 2.37 -9.57
C SER A 101 -14.35 3.60 -8.73
N LEU A 102 -13.60 3.87 -7.67
CA LEU A 102 -13.79 5.05 -6.83
C LEU A 102 -13.47 6.34 -7.60
N ALA A 103 -12.40 6.36 -8.41
CA ALA A 103 -12.09 7.49 -9.27
C ALA A 103 -13.22 7.79 -10.27
N ALA A 104 -13.81 6.75 -10.86
CA ALA A 104 -14.95 6.91 -11.77
C ALA A 104 -16.18 7.51 -11.05
N ILE A 105 -16.48 7.07 -9.82
CA ILE A 105 -17.66 7.51 -9.07
C ILE A 105 -17.47 8.91 -8.49
N PHE A 106 -16.32 9.20 -7.88
CA PHE A 106 -16.12 10.45 -7.12
C PHE A 106 -15.49 11.57 -7.93
N LEU A 107 -14.64 11.22 -8.92
CA LEU A 107 -13.91 12.19 -9.73
C LEU A 107 -14.49 12.32 -11.15
N ASN A 108 -15.52 11.52 -11.51
CA ASN A 108 -16.06 11.42 -12.87
C ASN A 108 -14.97 11.11 -13.93
N GLU A 109 -13.89 10.43 -13.50
CA GLU A 109 -12.81 9.99 -14.39
C GLU A 109 -13.18 8.64 -15.01
N ILE A 110 -13.60 8.63 -16.26
CA ILE A 110 -13.91 7.38 -16.98
C ILE A 110 -12.59 6.66 -17.28
N PRO A 111 -12.40 5.42 -16.76
CA PRO A 111 -11.20 4.64 -17.05
C PRO A 111 -11.02 4.45 -18.56
N SER A 112 -9.77 4.61 -19.03
CA SER A 112 -9.46 4.39 -20.44
C SER A 112 -9.69 2.91 -20.82
N TRP A 113 -9.91 2.63 -22.11
CA TRP A 113 -10.06 1.25 -22.60
C TRP A 113 -8.86 0.36 -22.25
N THR A 114 -7.65 0.93 -22.24
CA THR A 114 -6.43 0.23 -21.82
C THR A 114 -6.45 -0.13 -20.33
N SER A 115 -7.00 0.74 -19.47
CA SER A 115 -7.17 0.45 -18.04
C SER A 115 -8.18 -0.68 -17.81
N PHE A 116 -9.26 -0.71 -18.59
CA PHE A 116 -10.25 -1.80 -18.53
C PHE A 116 -9.66 -3.15 -18.95
N LEU A 117 -8.90 -3.19 -20.05
CA LEU A 117 -8.19 -4.40 -20.47
C LEU A 117 -7.16 -4.85 -19.41
N GLY A 118 -6.42 -3.93 -18.82
CA GLY A 118 -5.49 -4.22 -17.72
C GLY A 118 -6.20 -4.85 -16.51
N ALA A 119 -7.36 -4.31 -16.13
CA ALA A 119 -8.17 -4.85 -15.03
C ALA A 119 -8.65 -6.28 -15.32
N LEU A 120 -9.09 -6.57 -16.56
CA LEU A 120 -9.49 -7.92 -16.97
C LEU A 120 -8.34 -8.92 -16.88
N ILE A 121 -7.13 -8.52 -17.30
CA ILE A 121 -5.93 -9.38 -17.21
C ILE A 121 -5.60 -9.64 -15.74
N ILE A 122 -5.66 -8.66 -14.87
CA ILE A 122 -5.42 -8.81 -13.43
C ILE A 122 -6.44 -9.78 -12.82
N VAL A 123 -7.72 -9.61 -13.10
CA VAL A 123 -8.78 -10.49 -12.57
C VAL A 123 -8.60 -11.92 -13.06
N SER A 124 -8.30 -12.12 -14.35
CA SER A 124 -8.07 -13.45 -14.91
C SER A 124 -6.85 -14.13 -14.27
N GLY A 125 -5.76 -13.41 -14.07
CA GLY A 125 -4.58 -13.90 -13.36
C GLY A 125 -4.89 -14.27 -11.90
N LEU A 126 -5.71 -13.47 -11.23
CA LEU A 126 -6.15 -13.71 -9.86
C LEU A 126 -6.96 -15.02 -9.74
N VAL A 127 -7.93 -15.22 -10.65
CA VAL A 127 -8.76 -16.43 -10.68
C VAL A 127 -7.92 -17.68 -10.97
N LEU A 128 -6.93 -17.58 -11.85
CA LEU A 128 -6.00 -18.68 -12.12
C LEU A 128 -5.12 -18.99 -10.90
N ALA A 129 -4.60 -17.98 -10.23
CA ALA A 129 -3.74 -18.14 -9.05
C ALA A 129 -4.48 -18.72 -7.83
N THR A 130 -5.80 -18.52 -7.72
CA THR A 130 -6.61 -19.08 -6.62
C THR A 130 -7.04 -20.52 -6.85
N LYS A 131 -6.94 -21.01 -8.09
CA LYS A 131 -7.29 -22.40 -8.45
C LYS A 131 -6.09 -23.35 -8.49
N ALA A 132 -4.87 -22.80 -8.46
CA ALA A 132 -3.62 -23.57 -8.42
C ALA A 132 -3.17 -23.81 -6.98
#